data_d4fd9d31650b235c45a815edb2441175
#
_entry.id   d4fd9d31650b235c45a815edb2441175
#
_cell.length_a   1.000
_cell.length_b   1.000
_cell.length_c   1.000
_cell.angle_alpha   90.00
_cell.angle_beta   90.00
_cell.angle_gamma   90.00
#
_symmetry.space_group_name_H-M   'P 1'
#
loop_
_entity.id
_entity.type
_entity.pdbx_description
1 polymer ?
#
loop_
_entity_poly.entity_id
_entity_poly.type
_entity_poly.pdbx_seq_one_letter_code
_entity_poly.pdbx_strand_id
1 'polypeptide(L)'
;LQLISTKDIADVIKYNDESVIIVEKLPLPNGTQYKVQYSVVNFKTKSIDVLTKNAYLLKKFGSNFNRISQIMPNFVQCDAGILYDRRVLAVFPNGEAGIFDRDGELEWNGTFEYHDQPVKHLALDGKYFWSVCPNENCVIRYSSQNMSVDLRIGGKETDTFLNPTHISLDGDDLFVCCDNNKVRKINGNNYTVSDYLNFTDSIKNYFKFGDYAIAVMASGTYVLENNQ
;
A
#
# COMPACT_ATOMS: atom_id res chain seq x y z
N LEU A 1 10.10 7.80 -17.18
CA LEU A 1 9.67 8.48 -15.95
C LEU A 1 8.90 9.75 -16.29
N GLN A 2 7.64 9.84 -15.88
CA GLN A 2 6.82 11.03 -16.05
C GLN A 2 6.41 11.55 -14.67
N LEU A 3 6.81 12.77 -14.33
CA LEU A 3 6.40 13.44 -13.10
C LEU A 3 4.90 13.77 -13.17
N ILE A 4 4.13 13.37 -12.16
CA ILE A 4 2.69 13.64 -12.05
C ILE A 4 2.33 14.52 -10.85
N SER A 5 3.15 14.55 -9.81
CA SER A 5 2.96 15.43 -8.67
C SER A 5 4.27 15.72 -7.94
N THR A 6 4.41 16.96 -7.46
CA THR A 6 5.47 17.37 -6.53
C THR A 6 4.95 17.51 -5.09
N LYS A 7 3.66 17.26 -4.87
CA LYS A 7 3.03 17.35 -3.56
C LYS A 7 3.27 16.08 -2.76
N ASP A 8 3.20 16.18 -1.44
CA ASP A 8 3.19 15.00 -0.59
C ASP A 8 1.96 14.15 -0.87
N ILE A 9 2.17 12.86 -0.98
CA ILE A 9 1.12 11.88 -1.23
C ILE A 9 0.72 11.25 0.11
N ALA A 10 -0.58 11.24 0.36
CA ALA A 10 -1.16 10.60 1.53
C ALA A 10 -1.55 9.15 1.27
N ASP A 11 -1.98 8.84 0.04
CA ASP A 11 -2.42 7.49 -0.35
C ASP A 11 -2.36 7.29 -1.87
N VAL A 12 -2.13 6.05 -2.29
CA VAL A 12 -2.24 5.59 -3.68
C VAL A 12 -2.97 4.26 -3.69
N ILE A 13 -4.05 4.15 -4.44
CA ILE A 13 -4.78 2.88 -4.60
C ILE A 13 -5.12 2.63 -6.06
N LYS A 14 -5.21 1.35 -6.43
CA LYS A 14 -5.65 0.94 -7.77
C LYS A 14 -7.12 1.35 -7.97
N TYR A 15 -7.40 2.01 -9.09
CA TYR A 15 -8.78 2.35 -9.46
C TYR A 15 -9.36 1.33 -10.45
N ASN A 16 -8.62 1.04 -11.51
CA ASN A 16 -8.90 0.00 -12.50
C ASN A 16 -7.58 -0.42 -13.18
N ASP A 17 -7.63 -1.21 -14.24
CA ASP A 17 -6.41 -1.72 -14.90
C ASP A 17 -5.58 -0.64 -15.62
N GLU A 18 -6.13 0.55 -15.80
CA GLU A 18 -5.48 1.65 -16.52
C GLU A 18 -5.26 2.90 -15.66
N SER A 19 -5.75 2.89 -14.41
CA SER A 19 -5.80 4.10 -13.58
C SER A 19 -5.55 3.81 -12.12
N VAL A 20 -4.99 4.82 -11.45
CA VAL A 20 -4.84 4.85 -9.98
C VAL A 20 -5.50 6.08 -9.39
N ILE A 21 -5.93 5.98 -8.14
CA ILE A 21 -6.30 7.13 -7.33
C ILE A 21 -5.06 7.58 -6.57
N ILE A 22 -4.78 8.87 -6.64
CA ILE A 22 -3.76 9.54 -5.84
C ILE A 22 -4.44 10.51 -4.90
N VAL A 23 -4.05 10.47 -3.63
CA VAL A 23 -4.52 11.40 -2.61
C VAL A 23 -3.36 12.33 -2.24
N GLU A 24 -3.46 13.59 -2.64
CA GLU A 24 -2.44 14.60 -2.44
C GLU A 24 -2.75 15.43 -1.19
N LYS A 25 -1.70 15.77 -0.43
CA LYS A 25 -1.80 16.70 0.69
C LYS A 25 -1.68 18.13 0.18
N LEU A 26 -2.67 18.96 0.51
CA LEU A 26 -2.69 20.39 0.23
C LEU A 26 -2.47 21.16 1.53
N PRO A 27 -1.28 21.74 1.78
CA PRO A 27 -1.01 22.49 3.00
C PRO A 27 -2.00 23.66 3.18
N LEU A 28 -2.46 23.87 4.40
CA LEU A 28 -3.25 25.04 4.77
C LEU A 28 -2.31 26.20 5.16
N PRO A 29 -2.81 27.46 5.12
CA PRO A 29 -1.98 28.65 5.39
C PRO A 29 -1.28 28.65 6.75
N ASN A 30 -1.81 27.93 7.74
CA ASN A 30 -1.21 27.82 9.09
C ASN A 30 0.04 26.91 9.14
N GLY A 31 0.35 26.18 8.04
CA GLY A 31 1.53 25.32 7.91
C GLY A 31 1.53 24.03 8.72
N THR A 32 0.56 23.82 9.63
CA THR A 32 0.49 22.65 10.51
C THR A 32 -0.60 21.65 10.11
N GLN A 33 -1.55 22.09 9.30
CA GLN A 33 -2.66 21.28 8.84
C GLN A 33 -2.68 21.20 7.33
N TYR A 34 -3.31 20.17 6.80
CA TYR A 34 -3.55 19.99 5.37
C TYR A 34 -4.96 19.46 5.13
N LYS A 35 -5.47 19.71 3.97
CA LYS A 35 -6.61 19.02 3.39
C LYS A 35 -6.12 18.10 2.27
N VAL A 36 -6.92 17.16 1.84
CA VAL A 36 -6.56 16.23 0.77
C VAL A 36 -7.37 16.50 -0.50
N GLN A 37 -6.74 16.21 -1.63
CA GLN A 37 -7.38 16.18 -2.93
C GLN A 37 -7.27 14.79 -3.51
N TYR A 38 -8.39 14.24 -3.96
CA TYR A 38 -8.46 12.95 -4.62
C TYR A 38 -8.44 13.16 -6.13
N SER A 39 -7.57 12.42 -6.82
CA SER A 39 -7.44 12.48 -8.28
C SER A 39 -7.29 11.08 -8.86
N VAL A 40 -7.84 10.87 -10.06
CA VAL A 40 -7.60 9.67 -10.86
C VAL A 40 -6.58 10.01 -11.93
N VAL A 41 -5.51 9.22 -12.00
CA VAL A 41 -4.49 9.30 -13.06
C VAL A 41 -4.68 8.12 -13.99
N ASN A 42 -4.98 8.39 -15.25
CA ASN A 42 -5.06 7.37 -16.29
C ASN A 42 -3.72 7.26 -17.00
N PHE A 43 -3.13 6.08 -17.05
CA PHE A 43 -1.80 5.87 -17.65
C PHE A 43 -1.79 5.96 -19.17
N LYS A 44 -2.88 5.54 -19.84
CA LYS A 44 -2.96 5.52 -21.29
C LYS A 44 -3.25 6.90 -21.87
N THR A 45 -4.26 7.57 -21.33
CA THR A 45 -4.67 8.90 -21.81
C THR A 45 -3.83 10.03 -21.24
N LYS A 46 -3.05 9.75 -20.19
CA LYS A 46 -2.27 10.74 -19.41
C LYS A 46 -3.15 11.82 -18.77
N SER A 47 -4.46 11.54 -18.60
CA SER A 47 -5.37 12.46 -17.92
C SER A 47 -5.25 12.38 -16.40
N ILE A 48 -5.47 13.50 -15.75
CA ILE A 48 -5.59 13.62 -14.31
C ILE A 48 -6.91 14.33 -14.03
N ASP A 49 -7.85 13.61 -13.41
CA ASP A 49 -9.19 14.10 -13.15
C ASP A 49 -9.47 14.10 -11.64
N VAL A 50 -10.17 15.14 -11.17
CA VAL A 50 -10.57 15.24 -9.76
C VAL A 50 -11.62 14.17 -9.44
N LEU A 51 -11.43 13.49 -8.32
CA LEU A 51 -12.34 12.45 -7.84
C LEU A 51 -13.04 12.92 -6.56
N THR A 52 -14.25 12.41 -6.32
CA THR A 52 -14.96 12.67 -5.07
C THR A 52 -14.40 11.80 -3.94
N LYS A 53 -14.52 12.30 -2.70
CA LYS A 53 -14.18 11.53 -1.49
C LYS A 53 -14.94 10.19 -1.45
N ASN A 54 -16.22 10.19 -1.78
CA ASN A 54 -17.03 8.97 -1.74
C ASN A 54 -16.59 7.93 -2.75
N ALA A 55 -16.16 8.34 -3.95
CA ALA A 55 -15.63 7.41 -4.93
C ALA A 55 -14.31 6.78 -4.46
N TYR A 56 -13.44 7.55 -3.83
CA TYR A 56 -12.23 7.03 -3.19
C TYR A 56 -12.56 6.04 -2.07
N LEU A 57 -13.44 6.40 -1.14
CA LEU A 57 -13.81 5.55 -0.02
C LEU A 57 -14.49 4.25 -0.47
N LEU A 58 -15.36 4.31 -1.48
CA LEU A 58 -16.00 3.13 -2.07
C LEU A 58 -14.94 2.17 -2.63
N LYS A 59 -13.92 2.70 -3.30
CA LYS A 59 -12.83 1.88 -3.86
C LYS A 59 -11.97 1.26 -2.77
N LYS A 60 -11.71 1.99 -1.68
CA LYS A 60 -10.84 1.55 -0.59
C LYS A 60 -11.51 0.54 0.34
N PHE A 61 -12.76 0.76 0.71
CA PHE A 61 -13.48 0.01 1.75
C PHE A 61 -14.69 -0.78 1.26
N GLY A 62 -15.07 -0.63 -0.01
CA GLY A 62 -16.26 -1.28 -0.54
C GLY A 62 -17.57 -0.60 -0.13
N SER A 63 -18.67 -1.32 -0.23
CA SER A 63 -20.03 -0.79 -0.09
C SER A 63 -20.36 -0.19 1.29
N ASN A 64 -19.67 -0.64 2.35
CA ASN A 64 -19.87 -0.15 3.72
C ASN A 64 -18.94 1.02 4.09
N PHE A 65 -18.39 1.71 3.11
CA PHE A 65 -17.38 2.75 3.31
C PHE A 65 -17.83 3.89 4.23
N ASN A 66 -19.10 4.26 4.19
CA ASN A 66 -19.64 5.31 5.06
C ASN A 66 -19.51 4.95 6.54
N ARG A 67 -19.87 3.72 6.89
CA ARG A 67 -19.80 3.22 8.26
C ARG A 67 -18.36 3.09 8.73
N ILE A 68 -17.50 2.49 7.92
CA ILE A 68 -16.08 2.30 8.22
C ILE A 68 -15.38 3.64 8.40
N SER A 69 -15.60 4.61 7.52
CA SER A 69 -14.96 5.92 7.59
C SER A 69 -15.40 6.77 8.80
N GLN A 70 -16.58 6.53 9.33
CA GLN A 70 -17.04 7.16 10.57
C GLN A 70 -16.30 6.60 11.79
N ILE A 71 -16.00 5.31 11.80
CA ILE A 71 -15.24 4.65 12.88
C ILE A 71 -13.75 5.00 12.77
N MET A 72 -13.22 5.13 11.55
CA MET A 72 -11.82 5.44 11.27
C MET A 72 -11.66 6.81 10.62
N PRO A 73 -11.60 7.91 11.39
CA PRO A 73 -11.46 9.25 10.80
C PRO A 73 -10.14 9.48 10.06
N ASN A 74 -9.09 8.71 10.38
CA ASN A 74 -7.78 8.76 9.72
C ASN A 74 -7.64 7.76 8.55
N PHE A 75 -8.73 7.44 7.89
CA PHE A 75 -8.82 6.41 6.84
C PHE A 75 -7.86 6.62 5.66
N VAL A 76 -7.38 7.83 5.42
CA VAL A 76 -6.39 8.09 4.37
C VAL A 76 -5.03 7.48 4.69
N GLN A 77 -4.68 7.37 5.98
CA GLN A 77 -3.36 6.90 6.42
C GLN A 77 -3.20 5.38 6.40
N CYS A 78 -4.30 4.62 6.40
CA CYS A 78 -4.22 3.16 6.41
C CYS A 78 -4.14 2.58 5.01
N ASP A 79 -3.50 1.42 4.91
CA ASP A 79 -3.70 0.51 3.79
C ASP A 79 -4.94 -0.34 4.06
N ALA A 80 -5.77 -0.58 3.06
CA ALA A 80 -6.97 -1.38 3.24
C ALA A 80 -7.12 -2.41 2.12
N GLY A 81 -7.77 -3.51 2.44
CA GLY A 81 -8.10 -4.56 1.50
C GLY A 81 -9.42 -5.25 1.85
N ILE A 82 -10.14 -5.67 0.82
CA ILE A 82 -11.39 -6.42 0.95
C ILE A 82 -11.06 -7.90 0.82
N LEU A 83 -11.34 -8.66 1.88
CA LEU A 83 -11.14 -10.11 1.92
C LEU A 83 -12.22 -10.86 1.11
N TYR A 84 -11.98 -12.13 0.81
CA TYR A 84 -12.94 -12.96 0.06
C TYR A 84 -14.31 -13.05 0.70
N ASP A 85 -14.38 -13.06 2.02
CA ASP A 85 -15.61 -13.12 2.78
C ASP A 85 -16.27 -11.76 2.99
N ARG A 86 -15.80 -10.72 2.28
CA ARG A 86 -16.23 -9.32 2.32
C ARG A 86 -15.88 -8.57 3.59
N ARG A 87 -15.11 -9.15 4.51
CA ARG A 87 -14.52 -8.37 5.58
C ARG A 87 -13.54 -7.37 5.00
N VAL A 88 -13.33 -6.27 5.69
CA VAL A 88 -12.34 -5.25 5.33
C VAL A 88 -11.25 -5.24 6.38
N LEU A 89 -10.02 -5.35 5.93
CA LEU A 89 -8.82 -5.21 6.75
C LEU A 89 -8.20 -3.85 6.49
N ALA A 90 -7.85 -3.13 7.56
CA ALA A 90 -7.13 -1.86 7.50
C ALA A 90 -5.89 -1.92 8.41
N VAL A 91 -4.75 -1.49 7.89
CA VAL A 91 -3.46 -1.49 8.60
C VAL A 91 -2.84 -0.10 8.53
N PHE A 92 -2.56 0.49 9.69
CA PHE A 92 -1.93 1.81 9.82
C PHE A 92 -0.40 1.70 9.81
N PRO A 93 0.32 2.82 9.52
CA PRO A 93 1.78 2.83 9.48
C PRO A 93 2.48 2.44 10.79
N ASN A 94 1.80 2.53 11.92
CA ASN A 94 2.32 2.12 13.23
C ASN A 94 1.99 0.66 13.60
N GLY A 95 1.37 -0.10 12.67
CA GLY A 95 0.96 -1.48 12.88
C GLY A 95 -0.42 -1.65 13.51
N GLU A 96 -1.07 -0.58 13.99
CA GLU A 96 -2.46 -0.65 14.39
C GLU A 96 -3.33 -1.15 13.23
N ALA A 97 -4.31 -1.98 13.52
CA ALA A 97 -5.15 -2.58 12.50
C ALA A 97 -6.58 -2.76 12.99
N GLY A 98 -7.51 -2.80 12.05
CA GLY A 98 -8.90 -3.09 12.28
C GLY A 98 -9.45 -4.06 11.26
N ILE A 99 -10.37 -4.92 11.70
CA ILE A 99 -11.13 -5.81 10.83
C ILE A 99 -12.60 -5.46 10.98
N PHE A 100 -13.24 -5.18 9.86
CA PHE A 100 -14.66 -4.88 9.78
C PHE A 100 -15.39 -6.06 9.12
N ASP A 101 -16.54 -6.40 9.66
CA ASP A 101 -17.39 -7.46 9.12
C ASP A 101 -18.07 -7.03 7.80
N ARG A 102 -18.93 -7.91 7.27
CA ARG A 102 -19.67 -7.68 6.01
C ARG A 102 -20.61 -6.48 6.05
N ASP A 103 -21.03 -6.10 7.24
CA ASP A 103 -21.96 -4.98 7.48
C ASP A 103 -21.22 -3.68 7.83
N GLY A 104 -19.89 -3.73 7.87
CA GLY A 104 -19.03 -2.60 8.19
C GLY A 104 -18.93 -2.31 9.70
N GLU A 105 -19.29 -3.27 10.54
CA GLU A 105 -19.09 -3.19 11.99
C GLU A 105 -17.67 -3.61 12.34
N LEU A 106 -17.08 -2.94 13.32
CA LEU A 106 -15.75 -3.29 13.82
C LEU A 106 -15.81 -4.63 14.56
N GLU A 107 -15.20 -5.66 13.96
CA GLU A 107 -15.13 -7.02 14.51
C GLU A 107 -13.92 -7.18 15.43
N TRP A 108 -12.81 -6.58 15.04
CA TRP A 108 -11.56 -6.65 15.80
C TRP A 108 -10.71 -5.39 15.57
N ASN A 109 -10.00 -4.99 16.60
CA ASN A 109 -8.94 -3.98 16.51
C ASN A 109 -7.76 -4.37 17.41
N GLY A 110 -6.57 -4.01 16.99
CA GLY A 110 -5.33 -4.32 17.72
C GLY A 110 -4.11 -3.89 16.93
N THR A 111 -2.99 -4.52 17.21
CA THR A 111 -1.74 -4.30 16.50
C THR A 111 -1.26 -5.61 15.89
N PHE A 112 -0.87 -5.60 14.62
CA PHE A 112 -0.15 -6.72 14.04
C PHE A 112 1.33 -6.60 14.38
N GLU A 113 1.89 -7.68 14.90
CA GLU A 113 3.26 -7.75 15.37
C GLU A 113 3.93 -9.05 14.92
N TYR A 114 5.23 -8.97 14.73
CA TYR A 114 6.11 -10.11 14.54
C TYR A 114 7.34 -9.92 15.43
N HIS A 115 7.61 -10.86 16.33
CA HIS A 115 8.64 -10.74 17.37
C HIS A 115 8.55 -9.42 18.17
N ASP A 116 7.34 -9.07 18.59
CA ASP A 116 7.04 -7.83 19.34
C ASP A 116 7.38 -6.54 18.55
N GLN A 117 7.51 -6.65 17.22
CA GLN A 117 7.74 -5.51 16.34
C GLN A 117 6.52 -5.29 15.43
N PRO A 118 6.08 -4.04 15.27
CA PRO A 118 4.92 -3.75 14.43
C PRO A 118 5.20 -4.12 12.97
N VAL A 119 4.21 -4.71 12.33
CA VAL A 119 4.16 -4.87 10.88
C VAL A 119 3.31 -3.77 10.29
N LYS A 120 3.60 -3.37 9.07
CA LYS A 120 2.91 -2.27 8.40
C LYS A 120 2.76 -2.54 6.92
N HIS A 121 1.86 -1.77 6.32
CA HIS A 121 1.43 -1.91 4.95
C HIS A 121 0.71 -3.23 4.66
N LEU A 122 -0.03 -3.24 3.57
CA LEU A 122 -0.88 -4.36 3.21
C LEU A 122 -0.83 -4.60 1.72
N ALA A 123 -0.48 -5.82 1.33
CA ALA A 123 -0.74 -6.35 -0.01
C ALA A 123 -1.60 -7.59 0.14
N LEU A 124 -2.76 -7.61 -0.52
CA LEU A 124 -3.78 -8.65 -0.36
C LEU A 124 -3.84 -9.54 -1.60
N ASP A 125 -3.68 -10.84 -1.42
CA ASP A 125 -3.79 -11.85 -2.48
C ASP A 125 -4.92 -12.87 -2.24
N GLY A 126 -6.02 -12.40 -1.73
CA GLY A 126 -7.21 -13.23 -1.51
C GLY A 126 -7.20 -13.99 -0.19
N LYS A 127 -6.56 -15.16 -0.11
CA LYS A 127 -6.49 -15.97 1.12
C LYS A 127 -5.47 -15.46 2.13
N TYR A 128 -4.50 -14.71 1.66
CA TYR A 128 -3.39 -14.22 2.44
C TYR A 128 -3.28 -12.72 2.32
N PHE A 129 -2.65 -12.12 3.28
CA PHE A 129 -2.17 -10.75 3.17
C PHE A 129 -0.71 -10.66 3.61
N TRP A 130 0.00 -9.71 3.00
CA TRP A 130 1.41 -9.50 3.19
C TRP A 130 1.65 -8.15 3.83
N SER A 131 2.60 -8.10 4.73
CA SER A 131 3.06 -6.86 5.38
C SER A 131 4.57 -6.86 5.51
N VAL A 132 5.16 -5.70 5.72
CA VAL A 132 6.58 -5.56 6.01
C VAL A 132 6.81 -5.41 7.50
N CYS A 133 7.91 -5.97 8.01
CA CYS A 133 8.40 -5.75 9.37
C CYS A 133 9.80 -5.12 9.29
N PRO A 134 9.91 -3.77 9.26
CA PRO A 134 11.20 -3.11 9.07
C PRO A 134 12.24 -3.47 10.12
N ASN A 135 11.83 -3.53 11.39
CA ASN A 135 12.73 -3.81 12.51
C ASN A 135 13.25 -5.24 12.54
N GLU A 136 12.62 -6.16 11.82
CA GLU A 136 13.05 -7.56 11.67
C GLU A 136 13.62 -7.86 10.28
N ASN A 137 13.72 -6.87 9.39
CA ASN A 137 14.23 -7.01 8.01
C ASN A 137 13.54 -8.13 7.24
N CYS A 138 12.21 -8.23 7.37
CA CYS A 138 11.46 -9.30 6.73
C CYS A 138 10.10 -8.85 6.20
N VAL A 139 9.55 -9.71 5.36
CA VAL A 139 8.17 -9.66 4.87
C VAL A 139 7.41 -10.83 5.47
N ILE A 140 6.21 -10.57 5.95
CA ILE A 140 5.36 -11.54 6.63
C ILE A 140 4.10 -11.76 5.82
N ARG A 141 3.73 -13.03 5.62
CA ARG A 141 2.43 -13.44 5.09
C ARG A 141 1.55 -13.95 6.23
N TYR A 142 0.32 -13.47 6.25
CA TYR A 142 -0.71 -13.88 7.19
C TYR A 142 -1.83 -14.64 6.47
N SER A 143 -2.38 -15.66 7.14
CA SER A 143 -3.64 -16.26 6.74
C SER A 143 -4.80 -15.32 7.09
N SER A 144 -5.68 -15.04 6.14
CA SER A 144 -6.86 -14.20 6.37
C SER A 144 -7.97 -14.91 7.17
N GLN A 145 -7.89 -16.23 7.36
CA GLN A 145 -8.87 -16.99 8.14
C GLN A 145 -8.69 -16.79 9.64
N ASN A 146 -7.45 -16.85 10.11
CA ASN A 146 -7.14 -16.83 11.55
C ASN A 146 -6.14 -15.74 11.93
N MET A 147 -5.75 -14.88 10.99
CA MET A 147 -4.80 -13.77 11.18
C MET A 147 -3.45 -14.21 11.75
N SER A 148 -3.07 -15.48 11.54
CA SER A 148 -1.79 -16.00 11.98
C SER A 148 -0.72 -15.90 10.91
N VAL A 149 0.53 -15.83 11.36
CA VAL A 149 1.70 -15.88 10.48
C VAL A 149 1.75 -17.22 9.77
N ASP A 150 1.83 -17.19 8.44
CA ASP A 150 1.88 -18.36 7.58
C ASP A 150 3.27 -18.54 6.95
N LEU A 151 3.94 -17.43 6.60
CA LEU A 151 5.25 -17.46 5.96
C LEU A 151 6.05 -16.20 6.32
N ARG A 152 7.35 -16.35 6.50
CA ARG A 152 8.33 -15.26 6.58
C ARG A 152 9.32 -15.37 5.45
N ILE A 153 9.64 -14.24 4.82
CA ILE A 153 10.73 -14.10 3.83
C ILE A 153 11.70 -13.06 4.34
N GLY A 154 12.98 -13.39 4.36
CA GLY A 154 14.04 -12.55 4.92
C GLY A 154 14.17 -12.71 6.43
N GLY A 155 14.86 -11.77 7.05
CA GLY A 155 15.17 -11.76 8.47
C GLY A 155 16.50 -11.05 8.73
N LYS A 156 16.78 -10.72 9.98
CA LYS A 156 18.04 -10.07 10.40
C LYS A 156 19.28 -10.91 10.11
N GLU A 157 19.10 -12.22 10.04
CA GLU A 157 20.13 -13.19 9.74
C GLU A 157 20.44 -13.32 8.25
N THR A 158 19.73 -12.60 7.40
CA THR A 158 19.86 -12.66 5.93
C THR A 158 20.08 -11.27 5.36
N ASP A 159 20.63 -11.20 4.13
CA ASP A 159 20.75 -9.97 3.35
C ASP A 159 19.58 -9.79 2.37
N THR A 160 18.45 -10.49 2.60
CA THR A 160 17.31 -10.49 1.68
C THR A 160 16.66 -9.12 1.60
N PHE A 161 16.41 -8.48 2.75
CA PHE A 161 15.87 -7.13 2.83
C PHE A 161 16.63 -6.32 3.88
N LEU A 162 16.88 -5.06 3.58
CA LEU A 162 17.34 -4.07 4.56
C LEU A 162 16.26 -3.01 4.70
N ASN A 163 15.70 -2.90 5.92
CA ASN A 163 14.67 -1.93 6.26
C ASN A 163 13.53 -1.88 5.22
N PRO A 164 12.78 -2.97 5.03
CA PRO A 164 11.65 -2.97 4.10
C PRO A 164 10.56 -2.01 4.61
N THR A 165 10.12 -1.08 3.75
CA THR A 165 9.25 0.04 4.13
C THR A 165 7.89 0.02 3.49
N HIS A 166 7.72 -0.71 2.39
CA HIS A 166 6.45 -0.80 1.68
C HIS A 166 6.37 -2.09 0.87
N ILE A 167 5.17 -2.62 0.70
CA ILE A 167 4.90 -3.80 -0.12
C ILE A 167 3.68 -3.58 -0.99
N SER A 168 3.74 -4.05 -2.23
CA SER A 168 2.63 -4.07 -3.16
C SER A 168 2.59 -5.35 -3.97
N LEU A 169 1.43 -5.67 -4.54
CA LEU A 169 1.17 -6.87 -5.32
C LEU A 169 0.77 -6.49 -6.75
N ASP A 170 1.33 -7.19 -7.74
CA ASP A 170 0.87 -7.16 -9.12
C ASP A 170 0.85 -8.59 -9.68
N GLY A 171 -0.33 -9.10 -10.01
CA GLY A 171 -0.50 -10.53 -10.29
C GLY A 171 -0.14 -11.37 -9.07
N ASP A 172 0.80 -12.30 -9.24
CA ASP A 172 1.30 -13.16 -8.16
C ASP A 172 2.60 -12.63 -7.54
N ASP A 173 3.21 -11.63 -8.15
CA ASP A 173 4.51 -11.09 -7.71
C ASP A 173 4.35 -9.94 -6.72
N LEU A 174 5.27 -9.87 -5.79
CA LEU A 174 5.32 -8.80 -4.78
C LEU A 174 6.54 -7.91 -5.01
N PHE A 175 6.35 -6.63 -4.69
CA PHE A 175 7.38 -5.60 -4.82
C PHE A 175 7.58 -4.92 -3.48
N VAL A 176 8.82 -4.93 -3.00
CA VAL A 176 9.18 -4.46 -1.67
C VAL A 176 10.16 -3.30 -1.78
N CYS A 177 9.76 -2.12 -1.29
CA CYS A 177 10.68 -0.99 -1.12
C CYS A 177 11.59 -1.25 0.07
N CYS A 178 12.89 -1.11 -0.11
CA CYS A 178 13.90 -1.32 0.95
C CYS A 178 15.17 -0.50 0.67
N ASP A 179 16.06 -0.39 1.65
CA ASP A 179 17.33 0.32 1.55
C ASP A 179 17.21 1.78 1.10
N ASN A 180 16.08 2.41 1.34
CA ASN A 180 15.70 3.78 0.96
C ASN A 180 15.54 4.04 -0.55
N ASN A 181 16.18 3.30 -1.44
CA ASN A 181 16.17 3.57 -2.89
C ASN A 181 16.00 2.32 -3.76
N LYS A 182 15.77 1.17 -3.17
CA LYS A 182 15.65 -0.10 -3.89
C LYS A 182 14.22 -0.63 -3.89
N VAL A 183 13.86 -1.31 -4.96
CA VAL A 183 12.70 -2.19 -5.03
C VAL A 183 13.18 -3.60 -5.33
N ARG A 184 12.84 -4.54 -4.46
CA ARG A 184 13.07 -5.96 -4.66
C ARG A 184 11.79 -6.67 -5.07
N LYS A 185 11.92 -7.69 -5.90
CA LYS A 185 10.79 -8.51 -6.35
C LYS A 185 10.80 -9.85 -5.63
N ILE A 186 9.66 -10.26 -5.11
CA ILE A 186 9.39 -11.63 -4.66
C ILE A 186 8.60 -12.32 -5.75
N ASN A 187 9.13 -13.42 -6.29
CA ASN A 187 8.42 -14.24 -7.26
C ASN A 187 7.28 -14.99 -6.57
N GLY A 188 6.05 -14.83 -7.05
CA GLY A 188 4.86 -15.42 -6.43
C GLY A 188 4.77 -16.93 -6.50
N ASN A 189 5.52 -17.59 -7.39
CA ASN A 189 5.47 -19.04 -7.58
C ASN A 189 6.43 -19.79 -6.64
N ASN A 190 7.62 -19.24 -6.40
CA ASN A 190 8.67 -19.93 -5.64
C ASN A 190 9.26 -19.11 -4.49
N TYR A 191 8.76 -17.89 -4.27
CA TYR A 191 9.18 -16.93 -3.24
C TYR A 191 10.67 -16.54 -3.30
N THR A 192 11.32 -16.72 -4.44
CA THR A 192 12.68 -16.19 -4.62
C THR A 192 12.65 -14.68 -4.70
N VAL A 193 13.68 -14.05 -4.11
CA VAL A 193 13.83 -12.60 -4.05
C VAL A 193 14.97 -12.18 -4.96
N SER A 194 14.72 -11.17 -5.78
CA SER A 194 15.72 -10.61 -6.70
C SER A 194 15.69 -9.08 -6.68
N ASP A 195 16.80 -8.47 -7.09
CA ASP A 195 16.82 -7.03 -7.37
C ASP A 195 15.90 -6.74 -8.56
N TYR A 196 15.15 -5.64 -8.45
CA TYR A 196 14.20 -5.25 -9.48
C TYR A 196 14.47 -3.84 -10.01
N LEU A 197 14.45 -2.85 -9.14
CA LEU A 197 14.76 -1.46 -9.47
C LEU A 197 15.69 -0.85 -8.43
N ASN A 198 16.52 0.08 -8.90
CA ASN A 198 17.39 0.89 -8.06
C ASN A 198 17.23 2.35 -8.53
N PHE A 199 16.78 3.21 -7.62
CA PHE A 199 16.59 4.62 -7.90
C PHE A 199 17.75 5.45 -7.37
N THR A 200 17.95 6.63 -7.92
CA THR A 200 18.91 7.62 -7.39
C THR A 200 18.30 8.45 -6.26
N ASP A 201 17.00 8.38 -6.10
CA ASP A 201 16.23 9.09 -5.08
C ASP A 201 15.59 8.10 -4.10
N SER A 202 15.25 8.58 -2.90
CA SER A 202 14.58 7.77 -1.89
C SER A 202 13.17 7.39 -2.33
N ILE A 203 12.90 6.09 -2.38
CA ILE A 203 11.58 5.55 -2.72
C ILE A 203 10.77 5.30 -1.45
N LYS A 204 9.55 5.84 -1.39
CA LYS A 204 8.61 5.63 -0.27
C LYS A 204 7.62 4.52 -0.57
N ASN A 205 7.02 4.56 -1.76
CA ASN A 205 6.01 3.61 -2.20
C ASN A 205 6.24 3.25 -3.66
N TYR A 206 6.00 1.99 -3.99
CA TYR A 206 6.05 1.49 -5.35
C TYR A 206 4.84 0.61 -5.62
N PHE A 207 4.13 0.88 -6.71
CA PHE A 207 2.98 0.10 -7.15
C PHE A 207 3.14 -0.24 -8.63
N LYS A 208 3.11 -1.53 -8.94
CA LYS A 208 3.12 -2.00 -10.33
C LYS A 208 1.70 -2.37 -10.78
N PHE A 209 1.35 -1.99 -12.00
CA PHE A 209 0.06 -2.23 -12.64
C PHE A 209 0.32 -2.67 -14.09
N GLY A 210 0.60 -3.95 -14.32
CA GLY A 210 0.92 -4.45 -15.64
C GLY A 210 2.18 -3.77 -16.22
N ASP A 211 2.01 -3.03 -17.30
CA ASP A 211 3.11 -2.34 -18.00
C ASP A 211 3.47 -0.99 -17.37
N TYR A 212 2.72 -0.56 -16.38
CA TYR A 212 2.95 0.72 -15.70
C TYR A 212 3.30 0.53 -14.23
N ALA A 213 3.95 1.53 -13.67
CA ALA A 213 4.16 1.61 -12.23
C ALA A 213 4.04 3.05 -11.74
N ILE A 214 3.69 3.19 -10.45
CA ILE A 214 3.75 4.45 -9.72
C ILE A 214 4.89 4.34 -8.71
N ALA A 215 5.78 5.32 -8.72
CA ALA A 215 6.83 5.47 -7.73
C ALA A 215 6.63 6.79 -6.98
N VAL A 216 6.41 6.71 -5.67
CA VAL A 216 6.38 7.86 -4.77
C VAL A 216 7.78 8.02 -4.18
N MET A 217 8.49 9.06 -4.59
CA MET A 217 9.87 9.34 -4.21
C MET A 217 9.96 10.65 -3.41
N ALA A 218 11.11 10.92 -2.83
CA ALA A 218 11.34 12.16 -2.10
C ALA A 218 11.16 13.41 -2.99
N SER A 219 11.55 13.33 -4.28
CA SER A 219 11.44 14.42 -5.25
C SER A 219 10.05 14.60 -5.86
N GLY A 220 9.16 13.60 -5.74
CA GLY A 220 7.82 13.63 -6.31
C GLY A 220 7.27 12.26 -6.64
N THR A 221 6.11 12.25 -7.25
CA THR A 221 5.41 11.03 -7.69
C THR A 221 5.48 10.91 -9.20
N TYR A 222 5.89 9.72 -9.66
CA TYR A 222 6.18 9.46 -11.05
C TYR A 222 5.41 8.26 -11.57
N VAL A 223 4.99 8.32 -12.82
CA VAL A 223 4.58 7.15 -13.61
C VAL A 223 5.79 6.61 -14.36
N LEU A 224 6.00 5.31 -14.24
CA LEU A 224 6.96 4.56 -15.03
C LEU A 224 6.17 3.72 -16.04
N GLU A 225 6.64 3.74 -17.28
CA GLU A 225 6.17 2.84 -18.33
C GLU A 225 7.32 1.88 -18.62
N ASN A 226 7.05 0.58 -18.53
CA ASN A 226 8.02 -0.45 -18.92
C ASN A 226 8.07 -0.49 -20.47
N ASN A 227 8.93 0.31 -21.06
CA ASN A 227 9.35 0.08 -22.42
C ASN A 227 10.21 -1.20 -22.40
N GLN A 228 9.72 -2.26 -23.01
CA GLN A 228 10.50 -3.46 -23.30
C GLN A 228 11.71 -3.13 -24.14
#